data_8324446fd287fd68e6246b01a5769b83
#
_entry.id   8324446fd287fd68e6246b01a5769b83
#
_cell.length_a   1.000
_cell.length_b   1.000
_cell.length_c   1.000
_cell.angle_alpha   90.00
_cell.angle_beta   90.00
_cell.angle_gamma   90.00
#
_symmetry.space_group_name_H-M   'P 1'
#
loop_
_entity.id
_entity.type
_entity.pdbx_description
1 polymer ?
#
loop_
_entity_poly.entity_id
_entity_poly.type
_entity_poly.pdbx_seq_one_letter_code
_entity_poly.pdbx_strand_id
1 'polypeptide(L)'
;MLGSMLISRDAAELSAEMLTVQDFYMPQHQYIFEAMCDLVNHAKAVDSVTIVDALERAGKLAAAGGIGYIAELSLFVPSAANVSYYIKIVEDRSVLRQLIAAGGEIIKTASDSDAPITDILDEAERRVFNISMK
;
A
#
# COMPACT_ATOMS: atom_id res chain seq x y z
N MET A 1 -7.17 -3.19 7.74
CA MET A 1 -6.49 -1.89 7.50
C MET A 1 -7.38 -0.90 6.77
N LEU A 2 -7.76 -1.20 5.54
CA LEU A 2 -8.62 -0.30 4.77
C LEU A 2 -9.97 -0.04 5.43
N GLY A 3 -10.54 -1.06 6.07
CA GLY A 3 -11.79 -0.90 6.79
C GLY A 3 -11.72 0.12 7.92
N SER A 4 -10.60 0.20 8.63
CA SER A 4 -10.40 1.19 9.68
C SER A 4 -10.45 2.61 9.13
N MET A 5 -9.91 2.82 7.93
CA MET A 5 -9.94 4.12 7.27
C MET A 5 -11.37 4.54 6.89
N LEU A 6 -12.23 3.57 6.60
CA LEU A 6 -13.62 3.85 6.21
C LEU A 6 -14.51 4.25 7.39
N ILE A 7 -14.13 3.89 8.62
CA ILE A 7 -14.94 4.17 9.81
C ILE A 7 -14.36 5.26 10.70
N SER A 8 -13.17 5.77 10.39
CA SER A 8 -12.54 6.82 11.19
C SER A 8 -11.71 7.74 10.32
N ARG A 9 -11.98 9.03 10.41
CA ARG A 9 -11.18 10.04 9.71
C ARG A 9 -9.74 10.08 10.21
N ASP A 10 -9.54 9.96 11.53
CA ASP A 10 -8.20 9.95 12.12
C ASP A 10 -7.39 8.76 11.59
N ALA A 11 -8.02 7.61 11.46
CA ALA A 11 -7.38 6.42 10.88
C ALA A 11 -7.00 6.66 9.41
N ALA A 12 -7.89 7.29 8.64
CA ALA A 12 -7.61 7.61 7.23
C ALA A 12 -6.43 8.59 7.11
N GLU A 13 -6.43 9.65 7.91
CA GLU A 13 -5.36 10.64 7.89
C GLU A 13 -4.01 10.05 8.29
N LEU A 14 -3.98 9.26 9.36
CA LEU A 14 -2.74 8.60 9.81
C LEU A 14 -2.23 7.63 8.76
N SER A 15 -3.10 6.82 8.17
CA SER A 15 -2.72 5.86 7.15
C SER A 15 -2.19 6.55 5.89
N ALA A 16 -2.82 7.65 5.46
CA ALA A 16 -2.37 8.42 4.31
C ALA A 16 -0.99 9.04 4.54
N GLU A 17 -0.67 9.39 5.79
CA GLU A 17 0.64 9.92 6.15
C GLU A 17 1.71 8.84 6.18
N MET A 18 1.39 7.66 6.73
CA MET A 18 2.37 6.61 7.03
C MET A 18 2.59 5.62 5.91
N LEU A 19 1.61 5.43 5.02
CA LEU A 19 1.65 4.42 3.98
C LEU A 19 1.65 5.03 2.58
N THR A 20 2.06 4.22 1.60
CA THR A 20 1.98 4.56 0.17
C THR A 20 1.18 3.49 -0.55
N VAL A 21 0.74 3.77 -1.78
CA VAL A 21 0.01 2.83 -2.62
C VAL A 21 0.80 1.52 -2.78
N GLN A 22 2.12 1.62 -2.89
CA GLN A 22 3.00 0.47 -3.11
C GLN A 22 3.07 -0.48 -1.91
N ASP A 23 2.65 -0.04 -0.72
CA ASP A 23 2.61 -0.89 0.46
C ASP A 23 1.50 -1.94 0.41
N PHE A 24 0.51 -1.77 -0.46
CA PHE A 24 -0.57 -2.71 -0.65
C PHE A 24 -0.24 -3.66 -1.79
N TYR A 25 -0.42 -4.96 -1.55
CA TYR A 25 -0.11 -6.01 -2.54
C TYR A 25 -1.17 -6.09 -3.63
N MET A 26 -2.45 -6.10 -3.26
CA MET A 26 -3.55 -6.31 -4.20
C MET A 26 -3.88 -5.02 -4.95
N PRO A 27 -3.97 -5.05 -6.29
CA PRO A 27 -4.32 -3.85 -7.06
C PRO A 27 -5.64 -3.21 -6.62
N GLN A 28 -6.64 -4.00 -6.25
CA GLN A 28 -7.91 -3.47 -5.76
C GLN A 28 -7.73 -2.65 -4.49
N HIS A 29 -6.84 -3.06 -3.59
CA HIS A 29 -6.53 -2.30 -2.38
C HIS A 29 -5.74 -1.04 -2.70
N GLN A 30 -4.87 -1.09 -3.70
CA GLN A 30 -4.13 0.08 -4.16
C GLN A 30 -5.07 1.17 -4.68
N TYR A 31 -6.08 0.80 -5.47
CA TYR A 31 -7.07 1.76 -5.97
C TYR A 31 -7.89 2.37 -4.84
N ILE A 32 -8.30 1.58 -3.88
CA ILE A 32 -9.06 2.05 -2.73
C ILE A 32 -8.22 3.02 -1.89
N PHE A 33 -6.99 2.64 -1.59
CA PHE A 33 -6.08 3.50 -0.82
C PHE A 33 -5.78 4.81 -1.54
N GLU A 34 -5.56 4.76 -2.84
CA GLU A 34 -5.33 5.97 -3.65
C GLU A 34 -6.53 6.92 -3.59
N ALA A 35 -7.75 6.39 -3.69
CA ALA A 35 -8.96 7.19 -3.56
C ALA A 35 -9.09 7.81 -2.18
N MET A 36 -8.75 7.07 -1.12
CA MET A 36 -8.77 7.57 0.25
C MET A 36 -7.77 8.72 0.45
N CYS A 37 -6.56 8.56 -0.06
CA CYS A 37 -5.52 9.59 0.01
C CYS A 37 -5.97 10.86 -0.72
N ASP A 38 -6.61 10.72 -1.86
CA ASP A 38 -7.12 11.86 -2.62
C ASP A 38 -8.18 12.62 -1.83
N LEU A 39 -9.11 11.90 -1.20
CA LEU A 39 -10.13 12.52 -0.36
C LEU A 39 -9.51 13.23 0.86
N VAL A 40 -8.56 12.60 1.52
CA VAL A 40 -7.86 13.20 2.66
C VAL A 40 -7.12 14.47 2.24
N ASN A 41 -6.43 14.43 1.11
CA ASN A 41 -5.65 15.57 0.63
C ASN A 41 -6.53 16.76 0.23
N HIS A 42 -7.78 16.52 -0.12
CA HIS A 42 -8.75 17.56 -0.47
C HIS A 42 -9.67 17.92 0.71
N ALA A 43 -9.33 17.45 1.92
CA ALA A 43 -10.11 17.69 3.15
C ALA A 43 -11.57 17.26 3.04
N LYS A 44 -11.83 16.20 2.27
CA LYS A 44 -13.16 15.62 2.12
C LYS A 44 -13.39 14.49 3.10
N ALA A 45 -14.65 14.22 3.40
CA ALA A 45 -15.02 13.08 4.24
C ALA A 45 -14.60 11.77 3.58
N VAL A 46 -14.20 10.78 4.41
CA VAL A 46 -13.83 9.45 3.96
C VAL A 46 -14.79 8.43 4.55
N ASP A 47 -15.61 7.83 3.71
CA ASP A 47 -16.54 6.76 4.09
C ASP A 47 -16.80 5.91 2.83
N SER A 48 -17.61 4.87 2.97
CA SER A 48 -17.89 3.98 1.85
C SER A 48 -18.57 4.70 0.67
N VAL A 49 -19.39 5.72 0.95
CA VAL A 49 -20.10 6.47 -0.09
C VAL A 49 -19.13 7.35 -0.89
N THR A 50 -18.29 8.10 -0.20
CA THR A 50 -17.31 8.99 -0.87
C THR A 50 -16.25 8.21 -1.62
N ILE A 51 -15.84 7.06 -1.10
CA ILE A 51 -14.87 6.18 -1.78
C ILE A 51 -15.47 5.62 -3.06
N VAL A 52 -16.72 5.14 -3.02
CA VAL A 52 -17.42 4.64 -4.21
C VAL A 52 -17.50 5.75 -5.27
N ASP A 53 -17.89 6.95 -4.88
CA ASP A 53 -17.99 8.09 -5.79
C ASP A 53 -16.63 8.43 -6.42
N ALA A 54 -15.58 8.47 -5.62
CA ALA A 54 -14.24 8.77 -6.11
C ALA A 54 -13.73 7.71 -7.09
N LEU A 55 -13.96 6.43 -6.79
CA LEU A 55 -13.56 5.33 -7.66
C LEU A 55 -14.35 5.32 -8.96
N GLU A 56 -15.64 5.63 -8.88
CA GLU A 56 -16.49 5.70 -10.06
C GLU A 56 -16.04 6.81 -11.01
N ARG A 57 -15.73 8.00 -10.48
CA ARG A 57 -15.19 9.10 -11.26
C ARG A 57 -13.86 8.78 -11.92
N ALA A 58 -13.01 7.99 -11.24
CA ALA A 58 -11.73 7.58 -11.78
C ALA A 58 -11.84 6.39 -12.75
N GLY A 59 -13.03 5.79 -12.89
CA GLY A 59 -13.23 4.62 -13.73
C GLY A 59 -12.62 3.35 -13.14
N LYS A 60 -12.42 3.29 -11.81
CA LYS A 60 -11.73 2.21 -11.11
C LYS A 60 -12.62 1.40 -10.17
N LEU A 61 -13.92 1.69 -10.10
CA LEU A 61 -14.80 1.02 -9.14
C LEU A 61 -14.83 -0.50 -9.33
N ALA A 62 -14.99 -0.97 -10.55
CA ALA A 62 -15.00 -2.42 -10.83
C ALA A 62 -13.64 -3.06 -10.48
N ALA A 63 -12.54 -2.41 -10.82
CA ALA A 63 -11.20 -2.90 -10.53
C ALA A 63 -10.92 -2.93 -9.02
N ALA A 64 -11.58 -2.08 -8.25
CA ALA A 64 -11.46 -2.04 -6.79
C ALA A 64 -12.37 -3.05 -6.08
N GLY A 65 -13.14 -3.83 -6.82
CA GLY A 65 -14.00 -4.88 -6.26
C GLY A 65 -15.49 -4.55 -6.24
N GLY A 66 -15.89 -3.35 -6.65
CA GLY A 66 -17.27 -2.93 -6.71
C GLY A 66 -17.83 -2.43 -5.37
N ILE A 67 -19.07 -1.94 -5.41
CA ILE A 67 -19.74 -1.34 -4.25
C ILE A 67 -19.83 -2.31 -3.08
N GLY A 68 -20.22 -3.56 -3.34
CA GLY A 68 -20.38 -4.57 -2.29
C GLY A 68 -19.10 -4.86 -1.52
N TYR A 69 -17.99 -4.95 -2.23
CA TYR A 69 -16.69 -5.19 -1.61
C TYR A 69 -16.27 -4.04 -0.67
N ILE A 70 -16.49 -2.81 -1.12
CA ILE A 70 -16.14 -1.63 -0.32
C ILE A 70 -17.01 -1.56 0.94
N ALA A 71 -18.30 -1.87 0.82
CA ALA A 71 -19.20 -1.92 1.97
C ALA A 71 -18.76 -3.01 2.97
N GLU A 72 -18.32 -4.17 2.49
CA GLU A 72 -17.85 -5.26 3.35
C GLU A 72 -16.60 -4.87 4.13
N LEU A 73 -15.69 -4.09 3.56
CA LEU A 73 -14.47 -3.68 4.24
C LEU A 73 -14.76 -2.97 5.57
N SER A 74 -15.79 -2.13 5.61
CA SER A 74 -16.13 -1.41 6.84
C SER A 74 -16.81 -2.30 7.86
N LEU A 75 -17.42 -3.42 7.43
CA LEU A 75 -18.12 -4.35 8.33
C LEU A 75 -17.17 -5.31 9.05
N PHE A 76 -16.00 -5.60 8.47
CA PHE A 76 -15.08 -6.57 9.04
C PHE A 76 -14.11 -6.00 10.07
N VAL A 77 -14.17 -4.69 10.33
CA VAL A 77 -13.27 -4.05 11.28
C VAL A 77 -14.03 -3.78 12.58
N PRO A 78 -13.64 -4.40 13.70
CA PRO A 78 -14.33 -4.17 14.97
C PRO A 78 -14.07 -2.78 15.54
N SER A 79 -12.94 -2.16 15.22
CA SER A 79 -12.58 -0.84 15.75
C SER A 79 -11.45 -0.23 14.96
N ALA A 80 -11.45 1.10 14.84
CA ALA A 80 -10.33 1.86 14.28
C ALA A 80 -9.24 2.18 15.34
N ALA A 81 -9.43 1.75 16.59
CA ALA A 81 -8.50 2.07 17.68
C ALA A 81 -7.10 1.47 17.48
N ASN A 82 -7.00 0.38 16.73
CA ASN A 82 -5.73 -0.31 16.50
C ASN A 82 -5.11 0.01 15.14
N VAL A 83 -5.43 1.15 14.55
CA VAL A 83 -4.95 1.47 13.20
C VAL A 83 -3.43 1.51 13.10
N SER A 84 -2.74 2.01 14.13
CA SER A 84 -1.26 2.04 14.15
C SER A 84 -0.66 0.64 14.06
N TYR A 85 -1.27 -0.33 14.72
CA TYR A 85 -0.85 -1.72 14.67
C TYR A 85 -1.06 -2.30 13.26
N TYR A 86 -2.20 -2.00 12.63
CA TYR A 86 -2.49 -2.46 11.28
C TYR A 86 -1.54 -1.83 10.26
N ILE A 87 -1.22 -0.54 10.42
CA ILE A 87 -0.23 0.14 9.58
C ILE A 87 1.11 -0.60 9.65
N LYS A 88 1.56 -0.96 10.85
CA LYS A 88 2.81 -1.68 11.05
C LYS A 88 2.82 -3.02 10.33
N ILE A 89 1.70 -3.75 10.37
CA ILE A 89 1.58 -5.03 9.66
C ILE A 89 1.72 -4.82 8.15
N VAL A 90 1.04 -3.81 7.60
CA VAL A 90 1.11 -3.52 6.16
C VAL A 90 2.53 -3.13 5.76
N GLU A 91 3.18 -2.27 6.54
CA GLU A 91 4.57 -1.86 6.29
C GLU A 91 5.52 -3.07 6.31
N ASP A 92 5.42 -3.91 7.33
CA ASP A 92 6.30 -5.07 7.47
C ASP A 92 6.14 -6.04 6.30
N ARG A 93 4.93 -6.31 5.88
CA ARG A 93 4.67 -7.18 4.72
C ARG A 93 5.19 -6.57 3.42
N SER A 94 5.06 -5.26 3.27
CA SER A 94 5.59 -4.54 2.12
C SER A 94 7.13 -4.66 2.07
N VAL A 95 7.80 -4.46 3.20
CA VAL A 95 9.26 -4.60 3.30
C VAL A 95 9.69 -6.03 2.95
N LEU A 96 8.98 -7.04 3.46
CA LEU A 96 9.28 -8.44 3.12
C LEU A 96 9.17 -8.70 1.62
N ARG A 97 8.13 -8.20 0.95
CA ARG A 97 8.00 -8.36 -0.49
C ARG A 97 9.12 -7.65 -1.25
N GLN A 98 9.51 -6.47 -0.79
CA GLN A 98 10.63 -5.72 -1.39
C GLN A 98 11.94 -6.46 -1.24
N LEU A 99 12.17 -7.09 -0.08
CA LEU A 99 13.35 -7.93 0.16
C LEU A 99 13.36 -9.15 -0.76
N ILE A 100 12.22 -9.82 -0.93
CA ILE A 100 12.11 -10.96 -1.84
C ILE A 100 12.44 -10.55 -3.28
N ALA A 101 11.88 -9.44 -3.73
CA ALA A 101 12.14 -8.91 -5.07
C ALA A 101 13.61 -8.53 -5.26
N ALA A 102 14.19 -7.85 -4.26
CA ALA A 102 15.61 -7.48 -4.30
C ALA A 102 16.50 -8.72 -4.32
N GLY A 103 16.17 -9.73 -3.52
CA GLY A 103 16.90 -10.99 -3.51
C GLY A 103 16.87 -11.69 -4.86
N GLY A 104 15.71 -11.72 -5.51
CA GLY A 104 15.56 -12.28 -6.85
C GLY A 104 16.42 -11.55 -7.89
N GLU A 105 16.44 -10.24 -7.84
CA GLU A 105 17.28 -9.43 -8.75
C GLU A 105 18.76 -9.61 -8.48
N ILE A 106 19.16 -9.75 -7.21
CA ILE A 106 20.55 -10.02 -6.84
C ILE A 106 20.99 -11.37 -7.39
N ILE A 107 20.14 -12.40 -7.23
CA ILE A 107 20.41 -13.73 -7.76
C ILE A 107 20.60 -13.66 -9.29
N LYS A 108 19.70 -12.97 -9.98
CA LYS A 108 19.75 -12.84 -11.44
C LYS A 108 21.02 -12.14 -11.89
N THR A 109 21.36 -11.02 -11.25
CA THR A 109 22.56 -10.25 -11.60
C THR A 109 23.83 -11.05 -11.36
N ALA A 110 23.91 -11.74 -10.21
CA ALA A 110 25.08 -12.54 -9.89
C ALA A 110 25.27 -13.75 -10.82
N SER A 111 24.16 -14.31 -11.31
CA SER A 111 24.19 -15.51 -12.17
C SER A 111 24.48 -15.17 -13.63
N ASP A 112 23.99 -14.07 -14.14
CA ASP A 112 23.93 -13.77 -15.57
C ASP A 112 24.81 -12.60 -16.00
N SER A 113 25.31 -11.79 -15.06
CA SER A 113 26.06 -10.57 -15.39
C SER A 113 27.54 -10.86 -15.63
N ASP A 114 28.09 -10.20 -16.63
CA ASP A 114 29.56 -10.16 -16.91
C ASP A 114 30.23 -8.94 -16.26
N ALA A 115 29.46 -8.17 -15.49
CA ALA A 115 29.99 -6.97 -14.84
C ALA A 115 31.05 -7.32 -13.78
N PRO A 116 31.97 -6.38 -13.45
CA PRO A 116 32.92 -6.59 -12.36
C PRO A 116 32.23 -6.87 -11.03
N ILE A 117 32.86 -7.71 -10.21
CA ILE A 117 32.31 -8.10 -8.90
C ILE A 117 31.96 -6.89 -8.03
N THR A 118 32.82 -5.86 -8.05
CA THR A 118 32.57 -4.63 -7.28
C THR A 118 31.27 -3.95 -7.69
N ASP A 119 30.97 -3.93 -8.98
CA ASP A 119 29.72 -3.32 -9.47
C ASP A 119 28.50 -4.14 -9.05
N ILE A 120 28.62 -5.45 -9.07
CA ILE A 120 27.53 -6.35 -8.65
C ILE A 120 27.25 -6.16 -7.14
N LEU A 121 28.30 -6.10 -6.32
CA LEU A 121 28.17 -5.86 -4.88
C LEU A 121 27.58 -4.49 -4.59
N ASP A 122 28.01 -3.46 -5.27
CA ASP A 122 27.50 -2.10 -5.08
C ASP A 122 26.01 -2.02 -5.43
N GLU A 123 25.60 -2.69 -6.50
CA GLU A 123 24.19 -2.73 -6.88
C GLU A 123 23.35 -3.47 -5.85
N ALA A 124 23.86 -4.59 -5.34
CA ALA A 124 23.16 -5.36 -4.30
C ALA A 124 22.96 -4.54 -3.02
N GLU A 125 24.01 -3.85 -2.58
CA GLU A 125 23.96 -2.96 -1.42
C GLU A 125 22.96 -1.84 -1.63
N ARG A 126 22.93 -1.23 -2.81
CA ARG A 126 21.99 -0.15 -3.14
C ARG A 126 20.56 -0.63 -3.10
N ARG A 127 20.27 -1.83 -3.61
CA ARG A 127 18.91 -2.39 -3.60
C ARG A 127 18.40 -2.60 -2.19
N VAL A 128 19.23 -3.15 -1.31
CA VAL A 128 18.87 -3.36 0.11
C VAL A 128 18.75 -2.02 0.83
N PHE A 129 19.67 -1.10 0.59
CA PHE A 129 19.64 0.23 1.20
C PHE A 129 18.36 0.99 0.84
N ASN A 130 17.92 0.92 -0.41
CA ASN A 130 16.71 1.61 -0.86
C ASN A 130 15.46 1.10 -0.14
N ILE A 131 15.42 -0.16 0.24
CA ILE A 131 14.30 -0.72 1.02
C ILE A 131 14.30 -0.11 2.42
N SER A 132 15.47 -0.03 3.06
CA SER A 132 15.58 0.49 4.42
C SER A 132 15.34 1.99 4.54
N MET A 133 15.43 2.72 3.43
CA MET A 133 15.21 4.17 3.38
C MET A 133 13.75 4.59 3.23
N LYS A 134 12.86 3.65 3.11
CA LYS A 134 11.45 3.94 2.96
C LYS A 134 10.84 4.67 4.18
#